data_5cb6993a83c04e8e76a5f4461746e449
#
_entry.id   5cb6993a83c04e8e76a5f4461746e449
#
_cell.length_a   1.000
_cell.length_b   1.000
_cell.length_c   1.000
_cell.angle_alpha   90.00
_cell.angle_beta   90.00
_cell.angle_gamma   90.00
#
_symmetry.space_group_name_H-M   'P 1'
#
loop_
_entity.id
_entity.type
_entity.pdbx_description
1 polymer ?
#
loop_
_entity_poly.entity_id
_entity_poly.type
_entity_poly.pdbx_seq_one_letter_code
_entity_poly.pdbx_strand_id
1 'polypeptide(L)'
;MFFNNLPNQIFWKPIEEGANKLCIISGYATPNMASWLITNIKEHTDNPIDISLIVGMVPFDGLSLSVHEGFKELQKNNFQDQNIHFNCSYICENPPVHSKIYIWIKDNKPFQAYCGSANFTQSAFGKNKRESMTCCEASDALNYFQAIENDTIYCNHAEIEEHII
;
A
#
# COMPACT_ATOMS: atom_id res chain seq x y z
N MET A 1 7.32 19.15 -0.61
CA MET A 1 6.51 19.37 -1.82
C MET A 1 5.06 19.00 -1.52
N PHE A 2 4.12 19.82 -1.93
CA PHE A 2 2.70 19.58 -1.73
C PHE A 2 2.07 19.21 -3.07
N PHE A 3 1.29 18.16 -3.09
CA PHE A 3 0.63 17.70 -4.31
C PHE A 3 -0.85 18.03 -4.28
N ASN A 4 -1.32 18.73 -5.29
CA ASN A 4 -2.75 19.01 -5.47
C ASN A 4 -3.52 17.83 -6.05
N ASN A 5 -2.80 16.88 -6.65
CA ASN A 5 -3.35 15.67 -7.27
C ASN A 5 -2.49 14.48 -6.88
N LEU A 6 -2.69 13.94 -5.68
CA LEU A 6 -1.91 12.83 -5.15
C LEU A 6 -1.98 11.55 -6.01
N PRO A 7 -3.15 11.12 -6.51
CA PRO A 7 -3.20 9.91 -7.33
C PRO A 7 -2.31 9.99 -8.57
N ASN A 8 -2.30 11.13 -9.25
CA ASN A 8 -1.46 11.30 -10.43
C ASN A 8 0.03 11.24 -10.09
N GLN A 9 0.44 11.92 -9.04
CA GLN A 9 1.85 12.00 -8.66
C GLN A 9 2.38 10.69 -8.07
N ILE A 10 1.58 10.01 -7.24
CA ILE A 10 2.01 8.84 -6.47
C ILE A 10 1.77 7.53 -7.24
N PHE A 11 0.72 7.46 -8.06
CA PHE A 11 0.38 6.22 -8.77
C PHE A 11 0.56 6.32 -10.27
N TRP A 12 -0.13 7.24 -10.94
CA TRP A 12 -0.24 7.19 -12.39
C TRP A 12 1.05 7.56 -13.10
N LYS A 13 1.70 8.62 -12.67
CA LYS A 13 2.96 9.05 -13.29
C LYS A 13 4.07 7.98 -13.20
N PRO A 14 4.36 7.35 -12.05
CA PRO A 14 5.33 6.25 -11.98
C PRO A 14 4.94 5.07 -12.87
N ILE A 15 3.66 4.69 -12.92
CA ILE A 15 3.17 3.60 -13.78
C ILE A 15 3.40 3.91 -15.25
N GLU A 16 3.06 5.12 -15.70
CA GLU A 16 3.24 5.58 -17.08
C GLU A 16 4.73 5.67 -17.47
N GLU A 17 5.61 5.86 -16.49
CA GLU A 17 7.06 5.83 -16.66
C GLU A 17 7.66 4.40 -16.62
N GLY A 18 6.82 3.38 -16.45
CA GLY A 18 7.18 1.96 -16.51
C GLY A 18 7.47 1.28 -15.19
N ALA A 19 7.16 1.91 -14.06
CA ALA A 19 7.23 1.25 -12.75
C ALA A 19 6.21 0.09 -12.69
N ASN A 20 6.60 -1.04 -12.11
CA ASN A 20 5.82 -2.27 -12.17
C ASN A 20 5.63 -2.98 -10.82
N LYS A 21 6.22 -2.48 -9.76
CA LYS A 21 5.97 -2.97 -8.39
C LYS A 21 5.82 -1.80 -7.43
N LEU A 22 4.74 -1.83 -6.64
CA LEU A 22 4.44 -0.85 -5.60
C LEU A 22 4.50 -1.50 -4.23
N CYS A 23 5.39 -1.01 -3.38
CA CYS A 23 5.47 -1.36 -1.97
C CYS A 23 4.90 -0.21 -1.13
N ILE A 24 3.92 -0.50 -0.28
CA ILE A 24 3.24 0.50 0.54
C ILE A 24 3.41 0.15 2.01
N ILE A 25 3.84 1.12 2.82
CA ILE A 25 3.65 1.10 4.27
C ILE A 25 2.65 2.19 4.61
N SER A 26 1.60 1.83 5.33
CA SER A 26 0.59 2.78 5.80
C SER A 26 0.16 2.43 7.21
N GLY A 27 0.06 3.42 8.09
CA GLY A 27 -0.47 3.18 9.43
C GLY A 27 -1.89 2.62 9.36
N TYR A 28 -2.73 3.25 8.58
CA TYR A 28 -4.10 2.83 8.29
C TYR A 28 -4.30 2.62 6.80
N ALA A 29 -5.10 1.63 6.44
CA ALA A 29 -5.44 1.33 5.06
C ALA A 29 -6.87 0.79 4.96
N THR A 30 -7.50 0.95 3.81
CA THR A 30 -8.83 0.42 3.55
C THR A 30 -8.85 -0.48 2.32
N PRO A 31 -9.61 -1.59 2.35
CA PRO A 31 -9.81 -2.44 1.17
C PRO A 31 -10.41 -1.67 -0.02
N ASN A 32 -11.28 -0.69 0.27
CA ASN A 32 -11.86 0.15 -0.77
C ASN A 32 -10.82 0.99 -1.52
N MET A 33 -9.78 1.47 -0.83
CA MET A 33 -8.68 2.16 -1.49
C MET A 33 -7.88 1.22 -2.38
N ALA A 34 -7.58 0.01 -1.90
CA ALA A 34 -6.89 -1.01 -2.69
C ALA A 34 -7.71 -1.41 -3.93
N SER A 35 -9.00 -1.65 -3.76
CA SER A 35 -9.93 -1.96 -4.86
C SER A 35 -9.99 -0.83 -5.90
N TRP A 36 -10.06 0.41 -5.44
CA TRP A 36 -10.05 1.58 -6.32
C TRP A 36 -8.74 1.67 -7.13
N LEU A 37 -7.59 1.50 -6.48
CA LEU A 37 -6.29 1.50 -7.17
C LEU A 37 -6.24 0.40 -8.23
N ILE A 38 -6.55 -0.84 -7.86
CA ILE A 38 -6.53 -2.01 -8.75
C ILE A 38 -7.44 -1.77 -9.97
N THR A 39 -8.64 -1.27 -9.74
CA THR A 39 -9.61 -1.03 -10.82
C THR A 39 -9.12 0.02 -11.81
N ASN A 40 -8.44 1.06 -11.34
CA ASN A 40 -8.01 2.18 -12.19
C ASN A 40 -6.63 1.98 -12.83
N ILE A 41 -5.82 1.05 -12.36
CA ILE A 41 -4.47 0.81 -12.92
C ILE A 41 -4.50 0.55 -14.42
N LYS A 42 -5.46 -0.24 -14.90
CA LYS A 42 -5.55 -0.61 -16.32
C LYS A 42 -5.89 0.54 -17.26
N GLU A 43 -6.33 1.68 -16.76
CA GLU A 43 -6.47 2.89 -17.56
C GLU A 43 -5.12 3.54 -17.88
N HIS A 44 -4.06 3.14 -17.17
CA HIS A 44 -2.73 3.72 -17.27
C HIS A 44 -1.67 2.76 -17.81
N THR A 45 -1.91 1.44 -17.76
CA THR A 45 -0.99 0.44 -18.29
C THR A 45 -1.67 -0.90 -18.51
N ASP A 46 -1.19 -1.66 -19.50
CA ASP A 46 -1.50 -3.08 -19.70
C ASP A 46 -0.41 -4.01 -19.12
N ASN A 47 0.67 -3.44 -18.59
CA ASN A 47 1.77 -4.21 -18.03
C ASN A 47 1.40 -4.81 -16.67
N PRO A 48 2.02 -5.94 -16.29
CA PRO A 48 1.84 -6.51 -14.96
C PRO A 48 2.25 -5.53 -13.85
N ILE A 49 1.45 -5.45 -12.81
CA ILE A 49 1.73 -4.64 -11.61
C ILE A 49 1.61 -5.51 -10.37
N ASP A 50 2.65 -5.49 -9.54
CA ASP A 50 2.63 -6.11 -8.21
C ASP A 50 2.43 -5.03 -7.14
N ILE A 51 1.53 -5.29 -6.19
CA ILE A 51 1.24 -4.40 -5.06
C ILE A 51 1.45 -5.17 -3.77
N SER A 52 2.30 -4.66 -2.90
CA SER A 52 2.52 -5.18 -1.55
C SER A 52 2.20 -4.10 -0.52
N LEU A 53 1.20 -4.35 0.33
CA LEU A 53 0.73 -3.43 1.37
C LEU A 53 1.08 -3.96 2.75
N ILE A 54 1.67 -3.10 3.58
CA ILE A 54 1.83 -3.32 5.03
C ILE A 54 0.96 -2.34 5.78
N VAL A 55 0.09 -2.85 6.66
CA VAL A 55 -0.76 -2.04 7.56
C VAL A 55 -0.13 -2.05 8.95
N GLY A 56 0.22 -0.87 9.46
CA GLY A 56 1.14 -0.73 10.57
C GLY A 56 0.53 -0.53 11.95
N MET A 57 -0.74 -0.07 12.06
CA MET A 57 -1.31 0.34 13.35
C MET A 57 -2.19 -0.71 14.04
N VAL A 58 -2.16 -1.95 13.56
CA VAL A 58 -2.94 -3.06 14.14
C VAL A 58 -2.63 -3.29 15.64
N PRO A 59 -1.36 -3.22 16.11
CA PRO A 59 -1.09 -3.43 17.54
C PRO A 59 -1.70 -2.36 18.45
N PHE A 60 -1.98 -1.19 17.92
CA PHE A 60 -2.51 -0.05 18.68
C PHE A 60 -4.05 0.00 18.66
N ASP A 61 -4.65 -0.11 17.46
CA ASP A 61 -6.10 0.08 17.30
C ASP A 61 -6.87 -1.22 17.09
N GLY A 62 -6.17 -2.34 16.90
CA GLY A 62 -6.79 -3.58 16.49
C GLY A 62 -7.11 -3.60 14.99
N LEU A 63 -7.74 -4.67 14.56
CA LEU A 63 -8.15 -4.89 13.18
C LEU A 63 -9.65 -5.20 13.14
N SER A 64 -10.45 -4.34 12.50
CA SER A 64 -11.87 -4.64 12.35
C SER A 64 -12.10 -5.81 11.40
N LEU A 65 -13.09 -6.66 11.73
CA LEU A 65 -13.42 -7.83 10.91
C LEU A 65 -13.71 -7.46 9.46
N SER A 66 -14.45 -6.38 9.21
CA SER A 66 -14.82 -5.95 7.85
C SER A 66 -13.60 -5.53 7.01
N VAL A 67 -12.61 -4.87 7.60
CA VAL A 67 -11.36 -4.50 6.94
C VAL A 67 -10.54 -5.75 6.65
N HIS A 68 -10.42 -6.65 7.61
CA HIS A 68 -9.69 -7.90 7.46
C HIS A 68 -10.28 -8.77 6.34
N GLU A 69 -11.57 -9.02 6.35
CA GLU A 69 -12.26 -9.80 5.31
C GLU A 69 -12.11 -9.15 3.93
N GLY A 70 -12.19 -7.83 3.84
CA GLY A 70 -11.98 -7.11 2.59
C GLY A 70 -10.57 -7.31 2.01
N PHE A 71 -9.52 -7.26 2.83
CA PHE A 71 -8.16 -7.54 2.35
C PHE A 71 -7.93 -9.00 2.00
N LYS A 72 -8.49 -9.93 2.77
CA LYS A 72 -8.45 -11.37 2.44
C LYS A 72 -9.08 -11.66 1.08
N GLU A 73 -10.23 -11.06 0.83
CA GLU A 73 -10.93 -11.23 -0.45
C GLU A 73 -10.10 -10.68 -1.63
N LEU A 74 -9.54 -9.48 -1.49
CA LEU A 74 -8.68 -8.88 -2.51
C LEU A 74 -7.44 -9.73 -2.80
N GLN A 75 -6.79 -10.25 -1.77
CA GLN A 75 -5.61 -11.12 -1.93
C GLN A 75 -5.97 -12.46 -2.57
N LYS A 76 -7.12 -13.05 -2.21
CA LYS A 76 -7.60 -14.31 -2.76
C LYS A 76 -7.99 -14.22 -4.24
N ASN A 77 -8.63 -13.14 -4.63
CA ASN A 77 -9.12 -12.95 -5.99
C ASN A 77 -8.00 -12.82 -7.02
N ASN A 78 -6.79 -12.51 -6.57
CA ASN A 78 -5.57 -12.48 -7.35
C ASN A 78 -5.87 -12.09 -8.82
N PHE A 79 -6.03 -10.81 -9.09
CA PHE A 79 -6.57 -10.21 -10.34
C PHE A 79 -5.74 -10.59 -11.59
N GLN A 80 -5.56 -11.89 -11.81
CA GLN A 80 -4.74 -12.46 -12.90
C GLN A 80 -5.20 -11.99 -14.28
N ASP A 81 -6.52 -11.88 -14.47
CA ASP A 81 -7.08 -11.36 -15.72
C ASP A 81 -6.68 -9.93 -16.04
N GLN A 82 -6.21 -9.19 -15.02
CA GLN A 82 -5.75 -7.82 -15.15
C GLN A 82 -4.23 -7.69 -15.01
N ASN A 83 -3.51 -8.82 -14.89
CA ASN A 83 -2.08 -8.84 -14.59
C ASN A 83 -1.70 -8.07 -13.31
N ILE A 84 -2.57 -8.07 -12.31
CA ILE A 84 -2.32 -7.38 -11.04
C ILE A 84 -2.26 -8.42 -9.92
N HIS A 85 -1.17 -8.40 -9.16
CA HIS A 85 -1.01 -9.16 -7.92
C HIS A 85 -1.11 -8.23 -6.73
N PHE A 86 -1.91 -8.59 -5.75
CA PHE A 86 -2.09 -7.83 -4.52
C PHE A 86 -1.81 -8.70 -3.31
N ASN A 87 -0.90 -8.25 -2.45
CA ASN A 87 -0.60 -8.87 -1.16
C ASN A 87 -0.78 -7.84 -0.04
N CYS A 88 -1.38 -8.28 1.07
CA CYS A 88 -1.51 -7.49 2.28
C CYS A 88 -0.94 -8.23 3.48
N SER A 89 -0.20 -7.53 4.31
CA SER A 89 0.30 -8.03 5.59
C SER A 89 0.14 -6.97 6.69
N TYR A 90 0.20 -7.43 7.93
CA TYR A 90 -0.01 -6.60 9.11
C TYR A 90 1.20 -6.64 10.04
N ILE A 91 1.52 -5.50 10.63
CA ILE A 91 2.29 -5.47 11.88
C ILE A 91 1.33 -5.87 12.99
N CYS A 92 1.62 -6.93 13.71
CA CYS A 92 0.77 -7.44 14.80
C CYS A 92 1.37 -7.23 16.19
N GLU A 93 2.68 -7.03 16.27
CA GLU A 93 3.40 -6.80 17.52
C GLU A 93 3.90 -5.36 17.66
N ASN A 94 4.10 -4.93 18.89
CA ASN A 94 4.70 -3.63 19.18
C ASN A 94 6.20 -3.58 18.81
N PRO A 95 6.71 -2.43 18.38
CA PRO A 95 5.99 -1.16 18.21
C PRO A 95 5.15 -1.10 16.93
N PRO A 96 4.01 -0.37 16.95
CA PRO A 96 3.25 -0.14 15.73
C PRO A 96 4.02 0.73 14.74
N VAL A 97 3.66 0.65 13.47
CA VAL A 97 4.25 1.44 12.40
C VAL A 97 3.23 2.46 11.88
N HIS A 98 3.52 3.74 12.05
CA HIS A 98 2.64 4.84 11.63
C HIS A 98 3.14 5.57 10.37
N SER A 99 4.17 5.07 9.72
CA SER A 99 4.72 5.63 8.48
C SER A 99 3.73 5.55 7.33
N LYS A 100 3.81 6.49 6.38
CA LYS A 100 3.09 6.47 5.12
C LYS A 100 4.12 6.64 4.01
N ILE A 101 4.47 5.54 3.36
CA ILE A 101 5.52 5.46 2.35
C ILE A 101 5.02 4.65 1.17
N TYR A 102 5.24 5.18 -0.03
CA TYR A 102 4.87 4.57 -1.30
C TYR A 102 6.15 4.43 -2.13
N ILE A 103 6.52 3.20 -2.48
CA ILE A 103 7.81 2.90 -3.11
C ILE A 103 7.55 2.18 -4.42
N TRP A 104 7.99 2.78 -5.51
CA TRP A 104 7.95 2.16 -6.82
C TRP A 104 9.28 1.52 -7.18
N ILE A 105 9.19 0.32 -7.75
CA ILE A 105 10.28 -0.45 -8.31
C ILE A 105 10.05 -0.58 -9.81
N LYS A 106 11.09 -0.37 -10.59
CA LYS A 106 11.11 -0.55 -12.03
C LYS A 106 12.25 -1.48 -12.40
N ASP A 107 11.93 -2.57 -13.12
CA ASP A 107 12.90 -3.56 -13.55
C ASP A 107 13.82 -4.04 -12.41
N ASN A 108 13.20 -4.41 -11.28
CA ASN A 108 13.84 -4.88 -10.05
C ASN A 108 14.78 -3.88 -9.34
N LYS A 109 14.68 -2.59 -9.68
CA LYS A 109 15.46 -1.53 -9.04
C LYS A 109 14.56 -0.49 -8.40
N PRO A 110 14.92 0.04 -7.21
CA PRO A 110 14.23 1.19 -6.64
C PRO A 110 14.16 2.33 -7.66
N PHE A 111 12.97 2.89 -7.85
CA PHE A 111 12.73 3.89 -8.89
C PHE A 111 12.31 5.24 -8.31
N GLN A 112 11.17 5.28 -7.63
CA GLN A 112 10.66 6.50 -6.98
C GLN A 112 10.03 6.13 -5.65
N ALA A 113 10.14 7.03 -4.67
CA ALA A 113 9.46 6.88 -3.39
C ALA A 113 8.91 8.21 -2.89
N TYR A 114 7.82 8.11 -2.14
CA TYR A 114 7.11 9.24 -1.55
C TYR A 114 6.80 8.94 -0.09
N CYS A 115 6.94 9.93 0.78
CA CYS A 115 6.55 9.84 2.18
C CYS A 115 5.84 11.11 2.63
N GLY A 116 4.99 10.99 3.63
CA GLY A 116 4.25 12.11 4.17
C GLY A 116 3.04 11.72 5.01
N SER A 117 1.95 12.48 4.88
CA SER A 117 0.78 12.35 5.75
C SER A 117 -0.30 11.41 5.24
N ALA A 118 -0.34 11.10 3.93
CA ALA A 118 -1.43 10.36 3.31
C ALA A 118 -1.41 8.86 3.62
N ASN A 119 -2.31 8.39 4.44
CA ASN A 119 -2.60 6.96 4.59
C ASN A 119 -3.21 6.38 3.30
N PHE A 120 -3.08 5.07 3.13
CA PHE A 120 -3.67 4.34 2.00
C PHE A 120 -5.19 4.16 2.20
N THR A 121 -5.90 5.28 2.14
CA THR A 121 -7.35 5.39 2.34
C THR A 121 -7.97 6.31 1.29
N GLN A 122 -9.24 6.08 0.96
CA GLN A 122 -9.96 6.97 0.05
C GLN A 122 -10.06 8.40 0.57
N SER A 123 -10.17 8.59 1.88
CA SER A 123 -10.25 9.92 2.46
C SER A 123 -8.96 10.72 2.30
N ALA A 124 -7.79 10.07 2.33
CA ALA A 124 -6.51 10.72 2.15
C ALA A 124 -6.25 11.09 0.67
N PHE A 125 -6.62 10.22 -0.27
CA PHE A 125 -6.42 10.43 -1.70
C PHE A 125 -7.59 11.16 -2.38
N GLY A 126 -8.68 11.38 -1.68
CA GLY A 126 -9.83 12.14 -2.16
C GLY A 126 -9.69 13.65 -1.94
N LYS A 127 -10.77 14.37 -2.26
CA LYS A 127 -10.81 15.84 -2.12
C LYS A 127 -11.13 16.33 -0.70
N ASN A 128 -11.39 15.42 0.23
CA ASN A 128 -11.92 15.77 1.54
C ASN A 128 -10.86 16.09 2.59
N LYS A 129 -9.58 15.80 2.30
CA LYS A 129 -8.46 16.08 3.18
C LYS A 129 -7.33 16.78 2.44
N ARG A 130 -6.60 17.59 3.17
CA ARG A 130 -5.37 18.22 2.68
C ARG A 130 -4.20 17.42 3.21
N GLU A 131 -3.59 16.64 2.34
CA GLU A 131 -2.43 15.82 2.66
C GLU A 131 -1.18 16.40 2.01
N SER A 132 -0.04 16.16 2.62
CA SER A 132 1.25 16.52 2.06
C SER A 132 2.13 15.30 1.88
N MET A 133 2.71 15.19 0.70
CA MET A 133 3.66 14.13 0.37
C MET A 133 4.90 14.75 -0.24
N THR A 134 6.04 14.13 -0.03
CA THR A 134 7.31 14.55 -0.61
C THR A 134 8.05 13.35 -1.17
N CYS A 135 8.89 13.57 -2.18
CA CYS A 135 9.80 12.56 -2.66
C CYS A 135 10.84 12.23 -1.58
N CYS A 136 11.17 10.96 -1.47
CA CYS A 136 12.27 10.51 -0.63
C CYS A 136 13.17 9.57 -1.43
N GLU A 137 14.33 9.20 -0.86
CA GLU A 137 15.29 8.32 -1.53
C GLU A 137 14.70 6.89 -1.64
N ALA A 138 14.56 6.40 -2.86
CA ALA A 138 13.86 5.14 -3.13
C ALA A 138 14.58 3.93 -2.56
N SER A 139 15.93 3.90 -2.61
CA SER A 139 16.72 2.80 -2.04
C SER A 139 16.58 2.72 -0.53
N ASP A 140 16.64 3.86 0.16
CA ASP A 140 16.48 3.91 1.61
C ASP A 140 15.07 3.51 2.03
N ALA A 141 14.06 3.98 1.29
CA ALA A 141 12.68 3.62 1.53
C ALA A 141 12.43 2.11 1.33
N LEU A 142 13.02 1.52 0.31
CA LEU A 142 12.91 0.08 0.07
C LEU A 142 13.61 -0.74 1.16
N ASN A 143 14.78 -0.32 1.62
CA ASN A 143 15.47 -0.95 2.74
C ASN A 143 14.62 -0.90 4.02
N TYR A 144 13.98 0.22 4.28
CA TYR A 144 13.05 0.36 5.40
C TYR A 144 11.84 -0.57 5.25
N PHE A 145 11.22 -0.63 4.06
CA PHE A 145 10.12 -1.55 3.79
C PHE A 145 10.52 -3.01 4.06
N GLN A 146 11.67 -3.44 3.57
CA GLN A 146 12.16 -4.80 3.75
C GLN A 146 12.43 -5.14 5.23
N ALA A 147 12.94 -4.18 6.00
CA ALA A 147 13.13 -4.35 7.43
C ALA A 147 11.79 -4.53 8.17
N ILE A 148 10.78 -3.70 7.84
CA ILE A 148 9.45 -3.79 8.41
C ILE A 148 8.73 -5.09 7.98
N GLU A 149 8.91 -5.52 6.72
CA GLU A 149 8.28 -6.71 6.18
C GLU A 149 8.64 -7.98 6.98
N ASN A 150 9.84 -8.05 7.54
CA ASN A 150 10.28 -9.18 8.38
C ASN A 150 9.44 -9.34 9.66
N ASP A 151 8.79 -8.29 10.12
CA ASP A 151 7.97 -8.27 11.32
C ASP A 151 6.46 -8.37 11.00
N THR A 152 6.10 -8.72 9.77
CA THR A 152 4.70 -8.80 9.33
C THR A 152 4.17 -10.23 9.31
N ILE A 153 2.85 -10.34 9.42
CA ILE A 153 2.09 -11.57 9.20
C ILE A 153 1.14 -11.34 8.02
N TYR A 154 1.11 -12.25 7.05
CA TYR A 154 0.20 -12.16 5.91
C TYR A 154 -1.27 -12.19 6.34
N CYS A 155 -2.11 -11.42 5.69
CA CYS A 155 -3.52 -11.26 6.07
C CYS A 155 -4.34 -12.57 6.01
N ASN A 156 -3.90 -13.56 5.25
CA ASN A 156 -4.53 -14.88 5.18
C ASN A 156 -3.96 -15.90 6.18
N HIS A 157 -3.05 -15.49 7.09
CA HIS A 157 -2.52 -16.36 8.12
C HIS A 157 -3.48 -16.48 9.30
N ALA A 158 -3.62 -17.69 9.85
CA ALA A 158 -4.57 -17.97 10.93
C ALA A 158 -4.33 -17.15 12.22
N GLU A 159 -3.08 -16.81 12.53
CA GLU A 159 -2.73 -15.99 13.70
C GLU A 159 -3.38 -14.60 13.70
N ILE A 160 -3.77 -14.07 12.53
CA ILE A 160 -4.40 -12.77 12.43
C ILE A 160 -5.75 -12.73 13.15
N GLU A 161 -6.45 -13.85 13.24
CA GLU A 161 -7.76 -13.91 13.89
C GLU A 161 -7.74 -13.49 15.36
N GLU A 162 -6.59 -13.63 16.03
CA GLU A 162 -6.40 -13.20 17.43
C GLU A 162 -6.34 -11.67 17.58
N HIS A 163 -6.09 -10.95 16.51
CA HIS A 163 -5.98 -9.48 16.47
C HIS A 163 -7.26 -8.78 16.00
N ILE A 164 -8.31 -9.54 15.68
CA ILE A 164 -9.60 -9.01 15.22
C ILE A 164 -10.40 -8.52 16.40
N ILE A 165 -10.98 -7.32 16.29
CA ILE A 165 -11.84 -6.67 17.30
C ILE A 165 -13.26 -6.47 16.79
#